data_aeb8cde589bdfd5e03bdac7c8179a14f
#
_entry.id   aeb8cde589bdfd5e03bdac7c8179a14f
#
_cell.length_a   1.000
_cell.length_b   1.000
_cell.length_c   1.000
_cell.angle_alpha   90.00
_cell.angle_beta   90.00
_cell.angle_gamma   90.00
#
_symmetry.space_group_name_H-M   'P 1'
#
loop_
_entity.id
_entity.type
_entity.pdbx_description
1 polymer ?
#
loop_
_entity_poly.entity_id
_entity_poly.type
_entity_poly.pdbx_seq_one_letter_code
_entity_poly.pdbx_strand_id
1 'polypeptide(L)'
;MAGSTYGKILTMTTWGESHGAGVGVVVDGCPAGLALCEEDVQRYLDRRKPGQSRFTTKRSESDTVEILSGVFEGRTTGTPISMRVRNQDQHSKDYSEIASYYRPGHADYTFDEKYGFRDYRGGGRSSGRETIGRVAAGAIAAKLLESLNIRVKAYTKAIGPVEVAPDRFDLAECEKNKLYMPDAAAAAEAEQYLERKMAEKDSAGGIVECVIAGLPAGLGEPVFDKFNANLAKAICSIGAVKGFEIGEGFHAAQMAGSENNDAFVMEPDGSVGKATNHAGGILGGMTDGSEVVFRAAFKPTPSIAAEQRTVNKSGEEIGISIKGRHDPIIVPRAVVVVEMMAAFAAADMLLGGMTARLDRIQEFYRK
;
A
#
# COMPACT_ATOMS: atom_id res chain seq x y z
N MET A 1 -0.55 22.49 -7.28
CA MET A 1 -1.27 21.59 -6.36
C MET A 1 -0.31 20.52 -5.88
N ALA A 2 -0.24 20.29 -4.57
CA ALA A 2 0.73 19.37 -3.95
C ALA A 2 0.17 17.93 -3.91
N GLY A 3 0.11 17.25 -5.07
CA GLY A 3 -0.39 15.87 -5.17
C GLY A 3 0.61 14.78 -4.78
N SER A 4 1.82 15.13 -4.36
CA SER A 4 2.89 14.18 -4.00
C SER A 4 3.20 14.14 -2.50
N THR A 5 2.41 14.84 -1.68
CA THR A 5 2.54 14.90 -0.23
C THR A 5 1.33 14.26 0.45
N TYR A 6 1.56 13.43 1.47
CA TYR A 6 0.55 12.79 2.32
C TYR A 6 0.94 12.96 3.79
N GLY A 7 -0.08 12.99 4.69
CA GLY A 7 0.06 13.17 6.13
C GLY A 7 -0.17 14.60 6.59
N LYS A 8 -0.26 14.79 7.91
CA LYS A 8 -0.49 16.10 8.56
C LYS A 8 0.60 16.43 9.59
N ILE A 9 0.88 15.53 10.51
CA ILE A 9 1.94 15.66 11.53
C ILE A 9 3.17 14.90 11.05
N LEU A 10 3.01 13.61 10.75
CA LEU A 10 4.01 12.83 10.03
C LEU A 10 3.69 12.94 8.54
N THR A 11 4.55 13.60 7.79
CA THR A 11 4.32 13.82 6.36
C THR A 11 5.35 13.09 5.51
N MET A 12 4.92 12.62 4.32
CA MET A 12 5.83 12.14 3.29
C MET A 12 5.61 12.91 2.00
N THR A 13 6.70 13.27 1.32
CA THR A 13 6.69 13.82 -0.05
C THR A 13 7.51 12.92 -0.94
N THR A 14 6.86 12.20 -1.88
CA THR A 14 7.55 11.33 -2.83
C THR A 14 7.94 12.09 -4.09
N TRP A 15 9.08 11.75 -4.68
CA TRP A 15 9.64 12.39 -5.88
C TRP A 15 10.31 11.36 -6.81
N GLY A 16 10.63 11.80 -8.02
CA GLY A 16 11.29 10.99 -9.04
C GLY A 16 10.34 10.15 -9.90
N GLU A 17 10.84 9.63 -10.98
CA GLU A 17 10.12 8.85 -11.99
C GLU A 17 10.84 7.54 -12.33
N SER A 18 10.09 6.61 -12.96
CA SER A 18 10.60 5.28 -13.31
C SER A 18 11.77 5.29 -14.28
N HIS A 19 11.93 6.33 -15.11
CA HIS A 19 13.00 6.50 -16.09
C HIS A 19 13.86 7.74 -15.80
N GLY A 20 13.74 8.36 -14.63
CA GLY A 20 14.64 9.37 -14.11
C GLY A 20 15.89 8.76 -13.46
N ALA A 21 16.74 9.60 -12.83
CA ALA A 21 17.94 9.17 -12.13
C ALA A 21 17.66 8.29 -10.90
N GLY A 22 16.47 8.43 -10.31
CA GLY A 22 16.04 7.67 -9.14
C GLY A 22 14.64 8.08 -8.68
N VAL A 23 14.21 7.42 -7.64
CA VAL A 23 12.99 7.75 -6.89
C VAL A 23 13.34 7.91 -5.42
N GLY A 24 12.58 8.71 -4.69
CA GLY A 24 12.83 8.90 -3.27
C GLY A 24 11.65 9.50 -2.54
N VAL A 25 11.90 9.78 -1.27
CA VAL A 25 10.93 10.36 -0.36
C VAL A 25 11.63 11.25 0.67
N VAL A 26 10.96 12.30 1.07
CA VAL A 26 11.28 13.07 2.28
C VAL A 26 10.18 12.81 3.29
N VAL A 27 10.55 12.37 4.50
CA VAL A 27 9.66 12.20 5.65
C VAL A 27 9.95 13.30 6.64
N ASP A 28 8.93 14.04 7.05
CA ASP A 28 9.04 15.10 8.06
C ASP A 28 8.05 14.84 9.21
N GLY A 29 8.33 15.38 10.39
CA GLY A 29 7.53 15.18 11.59
C GLY A 29 7.81 13.87 12.35
N CYS A 30 8.84 13.11 11.97
CA CYS A 30 9.27 11.93 12.73
C CYS A 30 9.94 12.37 14.05
N PRO A 31 9.51 11.85 15.23
CA PRO A 31 10.16 12.17 16.49
C PRO A 31 11.65 11.85 16.49
N ALA A 32 12.44 12.66 17.22
CA ALA A 32 13.86 12.37 17.44
C ALA A 32 14.04 11.15 18.36
N GLY A 33 15.15 10.42 18.15
CA GLY A 33 15.57 9.32 19.02
C GLY A 33 15.10 7.94 18.60
N LEU A 34 14.28 7.80 17.55
CA LEU A 34 13.94 6.50 16.97
C LEU A 34 15.20 5.86 16.36
N ALA A 35 15.55 4.64 16.78
CA ALA A 35 16.65 3.89 16.15
C ALA A 35 16.29 3.61 14.69
N LEU A 36 17.17 3.99 13.74
CA LEU A 36 16.92 3.85 12.30
C LEU A 36 18.23 3.69 11.53
N CYS A 37 18.25 2.68 10.64
CA CYS A 37 19.31 2.45 9.66
C CYS A 37 18.69 2.02 8.33
N GLU A 38 19.53 1.91 7.29
CA GLU A 38 19.09 1.51 5.95
C GLU A 38 18.47 0.10 5.94
N GLU A 39 18.95 -0.83 6.74
CA GLU A 39 18.46 -2.20 6.84
C GLU A 39 17.00 -2.27 7.33
N ASP A 40 16.62 -1.36 8.21
CA ASP A 40 15.23 -1.25 8.70
C ASP A 40 14.25 -0.94 7.56
N VAL A 41 14.68 -0.19 6.58
CA VAL A 41 13.90 0.18 5.39
C VAL A 41 14.04 -0.88 4.30
N GLN A 42 15.27 -1.39 4.10
CA GLN A 42 15.61 -2.31 3.02
C GLN A 42 14.81 -3.61 3.10
N ARG A 43 14.59 -4.17 4.29
CA ARG A 43 13.78 -5.37 4.49
C ARG A 43 12.37 -5.29 3.87
N TYR A 44 11.76 -4.12 3.87
CA TYR A 44 10.46 -3.89 3.25
C TYR A 44 10.57 -3.63 1.74
N LEU A 45 11.60 -2.90 1.31
CA LEU A 45 11.87 -2.70 -0.11
C LEU A 45 12.20 -4.02 -0.82
N ASP A 46 12.86 -4.95 -0.14
CA ASP A 46 13.13 -6.28 -0.67
C ASP A 46 11.85 -7.07 -0.96
N ARG A 47 10.80 -6.92 -0.16
CA ARG A 47 9.47 -7.51 -0.43
C ARG A 47 8.76 -6.84 -1.61
N ARG A 48 9.07 -5.55 -1.90
CA ARG A 48 8.47 -4.79 -2.99
C ARG A 48 9.14 -4.98 -4.34
N LYS A 49 10.46 -5.21 -4.38
CA LYS A 49 11.26 -5.22 -5.62
C LYS A 49 10.74 -6.20 -6.67
N PRO A 50 11.00 -5.96 -7.97
CA PRO A 50 10.65 -6.89 -9.03
C PRO A 50 11.52 -8.17 -8.99
N GLY A 51 11.14 -9.20 -9.77
CA GLY A 51 11.99 -10.38 -9.98
C GLY A 51 11.96 -11.43 -8.85
N GLN A 52 10.98 -11.38 -7.92
CA GLN A 52 10.94 -12.27 -6.76
C GLN A 52 10.34 -13.66 -7.04
N SER A 53 9.59 -13.79 -8.12
CA SER A 53 8.95 -15.05 -8.50
C SER A 53 8.72 -15.14 -10.01
N ARG A 54 8.34 -16.34 -10.51
CA ARG A 54 7.93 -16.53 -11.89
C ARG A 54 6.69 -15.73 -12.30
N PHE A 55 5.91 -15.25 -11.34
CA PHE A 55 4.72 -14.42 -11.52
C PHE A 55 5.00 -12.92 -11.49
N THR A 56 6.26 -12.52 -11.44
CA THR A 56 6.68 -11.12 -11.48
C THR A 56 7.56 -10.85 -12.70
N THR A 57 7.65 -9.58 -13.08
CA THR A 57 8.52 -9.16 -14.19
C THR A 57 9.96 -9.64 -14.00
N LYS A 58 10.62 -9.99 -15.12
CA LYS A 58 12.04 -10.37 -15.14
C LYS A 58 13.02 -9.19 -14.97
N ARG A 59 12.54 -7.99 -14.63
CA ARG A 59 13.42 -6.87 -14.30
C ARG A 59 14.21 -7.21 -13.05
N SER A 60 15.47 -6.79 -13.02
CA SER A 60 16.33 -6.93 -11.86
C SER A 60 16.73 -5.54 -11.36
N GLU A 61 16.26 -5.19 -10.20
CA GLU A 61 16.61 -3.93 -9.52
C GLU A 61 17.00 -4.28 -8.09
N SER A 62 18.10 -3.74 -7.61
CA SER A 62 18.52 -3.94 -6.21
C SER A 62 17.59 -3.21 -5.25
N ASP A 63 17.01 -2.09 -5.70
CA ASP A 63 16.22 -1.14 -4.90
C ASP A 63 16.93 -0.75 -3.58
N THR A 64 18.25 -0.63 -3.63
CA THR A 64 19.08 -0.27 -2.47
C THR A 64 18.77 1.16 -2.04
N VAL A 65 18.35 1.31 -0.79
CA VAL A 65 18.04 2.61 -0.20
C VAL A 65 19.28 3.29 0.35
N GLU A 66 19.37 4.60 0.20
CA GLU A 66 20.35 5.48 0.83
C GLU A 66 19.59 6.48 1.71
N ILE A 67 19.96 6.61 2.99
CA ILE A 67 19.48 7.68 3.88
C ILE A 67 20.42 8.88 3.73
N LEU A 68 19.90 10.02 3.31
CA LEU A 68 20.69 11.20 2.98
C LEU A 68 20.69 12.28 4.09
N SER A 69 19.70 12.25 4.99
CA SER A 69 19.55 13.21 6.09
C SER A 69 18.63 12.69 7.19
N GLY A 70 18.60 13.39 8.32
CA GLY A 70 17.63 13.15 9.41
C GLY A 70 18.01 12.00 10.35
N VAL A 71 19.20 11.40 10.19
CA VAL A 71 19.72 10.34 11.07
C VAL A 71 21.16 10.69 11.47
N PHE A 72 21.45 10.54 12.76
CA PHE A 72 22.79 10.70 13.33
C PHE A 72 23.03 9.61 14.37
N GLU A 73 24.16 8.92 14.30
CA GLU A 73 24.53 7.79 15.18
C GLU A 73 23.42 6.73 15.30
N GLY A 74 22.76 6.39 14.16
CA GLY A 74 21.72 5.39 14.11
C GLY A 74 20.37 5.80 14.76
N ARG A 75 20.14 7.11 14.98
CA ARG A 75 18.89 7.64 15.55
C ARG A 75 18.37 8.81 14.73
N THR A 76 17.05 8.92 14.64
CA THR A 76 16.39 10.09 14.04
C THR A 76 16.69 11.35 14.84
N THR A 77 16.83 12.48 14.14
CA THR A 77 17.20 13.77 14.74
C THR A 77 16.02 14.71 14.95
N GLY A 78 14.80 14.32 14.49
CA GLY A 78 13.62 15.19 14.48
C GLY A 78 13.60 16.17 13.30
N THR A 79 14.56 16.07 12.38
CA THR A 79 14.61 16.87 11.15
C THR A 79 14.21 16.01 9.94
N PRO A 80 13.94 16.59 8.75
CA PRO A 80 13.50 15.81 7.59
C PRO A 80 14.45 14.66 7.22
N ILE A 81 13.89 13.46 7.08
CA ILE A 81 14.59 12.26 6.66
C ILE A 81 14.41 12.12 5.15
N SER A 82 15.50 12.30 4.41
CA SER A 82 15.52 12.12 2.96
C SER A 82 16.09 10.76 2.61
N MET A 83 15.37 10.01 1.77
CA MET A 83 15.79 8.69 1.29
C MET A 83 15.71 8.62 -0.23
N ARG A 84 16.63 7.89 -0.84
CA ARG A 84 16.73 7.71 -2.28
C ARG A 84 17.03 6.28 -2.66
N VAL A 85 16.46 5.84 -3.79
CA VAL A 85 16.81 4.62 -4.52
C VAL A 85 17.15 5.00 -5.96
N ARG A 86 18.32 4.59 -6.46
CA ARG A 86 18.75 4.84 -7.84
C ARG A 86 18.05 3.89 -8.81
N ASN A 87 17.73 4.37 -10.01
CA ASN A 87 17.27 3.53 -11.11
C ASN A 87 18.50 2.93 -11.83
N GLN A 88 18.50 1.60 -12.05
CA GLN A 88 19.62 0.89 -12.67
C GLN A 88 19.25 0.20 -13.99
N ASP A 89 18.06 -0.42 -14.08
CA ASP A 89 17.58 -1.21 -15.25
C ASP A 89 16.49 -0.46 -16.03
N GLN A 90 16.83 0.72 -16.58
CA GLN A 90 15.94 1.50 -17.42
C GLN A 90 16.31 1.36 -18.91
N HIS A 91 15.45 0.69 -19.70
CA HIS A 91 15.62 0.56 -21.15
C HIS A 91 14.63 1.46 -21.89
N SER A 92 15.03 2.72 -22.16
CA SER A 92 14.17 3.72 -22.80
C SER A 92 13.82 3.41 -24.27
N LYS A 93 14.57 2.53 -24.94
CA LYS A 93 14.31 2.11 -26.33
C LYS A 93 13.02 1.31 -26.51
N ASP A 94 12.53 0.67 -25.45
CA ASP A 94 11.34 -0.20 -25.49
C ASP A 94 10.02 0.60 -25.56
N TYR A 95 10.06 1.94 -25.54
CA TYR A 95 8.88 2.79 -25.40
C TYR A 95 8.60 3.70 -26.61
N SER A 96 9.39 3.65 -27.69
CA SER A 96 9.22 4.55 -28.85
C SER A 96 7.85 4.41 -29.54
N GLU A 97 7.34 3.20 -29.67
CA GLU A 97 6.02 2.94 -30.26
C GLU A 97 4.87 3.48 -29.40
N ILE A 98 5.04 3.46 -28.07
CA ILE A 98 4.02 3.91 -27.09
C ILE A 98 3.79 5.43 -27.16
N ALA A 99 4.68 6.19 -27.77
CA ALA A 99 4.53 7.62 -27.95
C ALA A 99 3.32 7.97 -28.84
N SER A 100 2.93 7.08 -29.75
CA SER A 100 1.94 7.35 -30.82
C SER A 100 0.51 6.94 -30.48
N TYR A 101 0.28 6.14 -29.41
CA TYR A 101 -1.05 5.66 -29.04
C TYR A 101 -1.28 5.69 -27.52
N TYR A 102 -2.52 5.43 -27.10
CA TYR A 102 -2.93 5.36 -25.71
C TYR A 102 -3.10 3.90 -25.27
N ARG A 103 -2.31 3.43 -24.32
CA ARG A 103 -2.44 2.06 -23.82
C ARG A 103 -3.72 1.88 -23.01
N PRO A 104 -4.56 0.88 -23.29
CA PRO A 104 -5.74 0.59 -22.49
C PRO A 104 -5.38 0.41 -21.00
N GLY A 105 -6.20 0.97 -20.12
CA GLY A 105 -6.02 0.86 -18.67
C GLY A 105 -4.82 1.58 -18.06
N HIS A 106 -4.03 2.33 -18.84
CA HIS A 106 -2.92 3.17 -18.38
C HIS A 106 -3.32 4.66 -18.33
N ALA A 107 -2.45 5.48 -17.75
CA ALA A 107 -2.70 6.90 -17.56
C ALA A 107 -2.26 7.76 -18.77
N ASP A 108 -1.94 7.16 -19.91
CA ASP A 108 -1.35 7.85 -21.05
C ASP A 108 -2.21 9.03 -21.53
N TYR A 109 -3.49 8.77 -21.79
CA TYR A 109 -4.47 9.79 -22.22
C TYR A 109 -4.66 10.89 -21.16
N THR A 110 -4.83 10.49 -19.90
CA THR A 110 -5.09 11.43 -18.81
C THR A 110 -3.91 12.35 -18.50
N PHE A 111 -2.68 11.92 -18.75
CA PHE A 111 -1.49 12.78 -18.64
C PHE A 111 -1.43 13.80 -19.78
N ASP A 112 -1.67 13.38 -21.03
CA ASP A 112 -1.70 14.30 -22.17
C ASP A 112 -2.80 15.36 -21.97
N GLU A 113 -4.01 14.97 -21.55
CA GLU A 113 -5.11 15.91 -21.29
C GLU A 113 -4.83 16.87 -20.14
N LYS A 114 -4.23 16.38 -19.06
CA LYS A 114 -4.02 17.20 -17.87
C LYS A 114 -2.82 18.13 -17.97
N TYR A 115 -1.72 17.66 -18.56
CA TYR A 115 -0.45 18.40 -18.58
C TYR A 115 -0.05 18.91 -19.97
N GLY A 116 -0.80 18.56 -21.02
CA GLY A 116 -0.53 18.93 -22.40
C GLY A 116 0.56 18.09 -23.10
N PHE A 117 1.31 17.31 -22.34
CA PHE A 117 2.32 16.36 -22.82
C PHE A 117 2.66 15.33 -21.75
N ARG A 118 3.30 14.24 -22.15
CA ARG A 118 3.77 13.20 -21.21
C ARG A 118 5.18 12.73 -21.56
N ASP A 119 5.91 12.28 -20.56
CA ASP A 119 7.07 11.41 -20.78
C ASP A 119 6.56 9.99 -21.07
N TYR A 120 6.64 9.57 -22.33
CA TYR A 120 6.17 8.25 -22.78
C TYR A 120 7.12 7.10 -22.39
N ARG A 121 8.32 7.38 -21.85
CA ARG A 121 9.32 6.39 -21.45
C ARG A 121 8.91 5.64 -20.18
N GLY A 122 7.70 5.15 -20.11
CA GLY A 122 7.14 4.39 -18.98
C GLY A 122 5.96 5.10 -18.33
N GLY A 123 5.65 4.73 -17.10
CA GLY A 123 4.49 5.28 -16.36
C GLY A 123 4.78 6.56 -15.58
N GLY A 124 5.99 7.09 -15.61
CA GLY A 124 6.38 8.28 -14.85
C GLY A 124 6.02 8.16 -13.36
N ARG A 125 5.32 9.17 -12.84
CA ARG A 125 4.78 9.18 -11.47
C ARG A 125 3.63 8.18 -11.24
N SER A 126 3.00 7.65 -12.30
CA SER A 126 1.97 6.60 -12.22
C SER A 126 2.56 5.18 -12.30
N SER A 127 3.88 5.04 -12.38
CA SER A 127 4.56 3.75 -12.36
C SER A 127 4.50 3.11 -10.97
N GLY A 128 4.39 1.77 -10.91
CA GLY A 128 4.55 1.02 -9.66
C GLY A 128 5.89 1.25 -8.95
N ARG A 129 6.90 1.83 -9.64
CA ARG A 129 8.18 2.19 -9.04
C ARG A 129 8.07 3.35 -8.03
N GLU A 130 7.09 4.22 -8.19
CA GLU A 130 6.79 5.31 -7.23
C GLU A 130 6.54 4.76 -5.80
N THR A 131 6.02 3.55 -5.69
CA THR A 131 5.75 2.92 -4.40
C THR A 131 6.99 2.65 -3.55
N ILE A 132 8.21 2.75 -4.10
CA ILE A 132 9.48 2.72 -3.35
C ILE A 132 9.47 3.79 -2.25
N GLY A 133 9.13 5.03 -2.61
CA GLY A 133 9.07 6.14 -1.66
C GLY A 133 8.04 5.91 -0.56
N ARG A 134 6.88 5.33 -0.92
CA ARG A 134 5.83 4.98 0.05
C ARG A 134 6.27 3.90 1.03
N VAL A 135 6.90 2.83 0.53
CA VAL A 135 7.42 1.74 1.37
C VAL A 135 8.54 2.23 2.28
N ALA A 136 9.45 3.05 1.76
CA ALA A 136 10.52 3.61 2.56
C ALA A 136 9.99 4.51 3.70
N ALA A 137 9.02 5.39 3.41
CA ALA A 137 8.39 6.22 4.45
C ALA A 137 7.59 5.38 5.45
N GLY A 138 6.83 4.39 4.95
CA GLY A 138 6.05 3.49 5.78
C GLY A 138 6.90 2.63 6.72
N ALA A 139 8.12 2.26 6.32
CA ALA A 139 9.06 1.53 7.16
C ALA A 139 9.46 2.32 8.42
N ILE A 140 9.66 3.64 8.30
CA ILE A 140 9.90 4.51 9.45
C ILE A 140 8.67 4.53 10.37
N ALA A 141 7.48 4.70 9.79
CA ALA A 141 6.23 4.70 10.55
C ALA A 141 5.98 3.34 11.24
N ALA A 142 6.21 2.22 10.56
CA ALA A 142 6.10 0.89 11.15
C ALA A 142 7.03 0.72 12.34
N LYS A 143 8.27 1.17 12.23
CA LYS A 143 9.24 1.11 13.35
C LYS A 143 8.82 2.00 14.53
N LEU A 144 8.23 3.17 14.27
CA LEU A 144 7.64 4.01 15.31
C LEU A 144 6.48 3.29 16.02
N LEU A 145 5.57 2.67 15.25
CA LEU A 145 4.44 1.93 15.79
C LEU A 145 4.89 0.68 16.57
N GLU A 146 5.89 -0.05 16.07
CA GLU A 146 6.48 -1.21 16.76
C GLU A 146 7.03 -0.84 18.15
N SER A 147 7.60 0.37 18.32
CA SER A 147 8.07 0.88 19.62
C SER A 147 6.95 1.09 20.64
N LEU A 148 5.70 1.12 20.18
CA LEU A 148 4.48 1.25 20.97
C LEU A 148 3.67 -0.07 21.01
N ASN A 149 4.26 -1.19 20.60
CA ASN A 149 3.61 -2.51 20.48
C ASN A 149 2.43 -2.54 19.48
N ILE A 150 2.38 -1.59 18.55
CA ILE A 150 1.40 -1.57 17.46
C ILE A 150 2.00 -2.28 16.25
N ARG A 151 1.26 -3.22 15.67
CA ARG A 151 1.71 -4.04 14.53
C ARG A 151 0.79 -3.87 13.34
N VAL A 152 1.38 -3.80 12.17
CA VAL A 152 0.64 -3.77 10.89
C VAL A 152 1.08 -4.97 10.08
N LYS A 153 0.13 -5.77 9.61
CA LYS A 153 0.40 -6.91 8.75
C LYS A 153 -0.61 -6.96 7.61
N ALA A 154 -0.10 -7.08 6.39
CA ALA A 154 -0.92 -7.30 5.21
C ALA A 154 -0.57 -8.64 4.55
N TYR A 155 -1.56 -9.21 3.86
CA TYR A 155 -1.44 -10.46 3.13
C TYR A 155 -2.38 -10.50 1.93
N THR A 156 -2.14 -11.41 1.01
CA THR A 156 -3.03 -11.66 -0.12
C THR A 156 -4.25 -12.45 0.34
N LYS A 157 -5.43 -11.83 0.30
CA LYS A 157 -6.72 -12.44 0.65
C LYS A 157 -7.30 -13.25 -0.52
N ALA A 158 -7.13 -12.74 -1.76
CA ALA A 158 -7.62 -13.42 -2.95
C ALA A 158 -6.78 -13.11 -4.18
N ILE A 159 -6.72 -14.04 -5.13
CA ILE A 159 -6.17 -13.87 -6.47
C ILE A 159 -7.20 -14.37 -7.49
N GLY A 160 -7.75 -13.45 -8.30
CA GLY A 160 -8.87 -13.78 -9.17
C GLY A 160 -10.02 -14.39 -8.35
N PRO A 161 -10.49 -15.59 -8.71
CA PRO A 161 -11.57 -16.29 -7.99
C PRO A 161 -11.09 -17.12 -6.79
N VAL A 162 -9.78 -17.24 -6.57
CA VAL A 162 -9.21 -18.06 -5.49
C VAL A 162 -9.08 -17.23 -4.23
N GLU A 163 -9.76 -17.62 -3.16
CA GLU A 163 -9.78 -16.91 -1.89
C GLU A 163 -9.27 -17.79 -0.75
N VAL A 164 -8.62 -17.16 0.22
CA VAL A 164 -8.19 -17.77 1.49
C VAL A 164 -9.41 -18.23 2.28
N ALA A 165 -9.46 -19.51 2.62
CA ALA A 165 -10.54 -20.06 3.43
C ALA A 165 -10.30 -19.76 4.91
N PRO A 166 -11.34 -19.30 5.65
CA PRO A 166 -11.18 -18.92 7.06
C PRO A 166 -10.70 -20.06 7.96
N ASP A 167 -11.10 -21.29 7.68
CA ASP A 167 -10.75 -22.50 8.42
C ASP A 167 -9.31 -23.01 8.18
N ARG A 168 -8.65 -22.49 7.14
CA ARG A 168 -7.25 -22.81 6.79
C ARG A 168 -6.30 -21.62 6.95
N PHE A 169 -6.77 -20.55 7.54
CA PHE A 169 -5.97 -19.34 7.75
C PHE A 169 -4.80 -19.60 8.71
N ASP A 170 -3.58 -19.45 8.21
CA ASP A 170 -2.35 -19.43 9.00
C ASP A 170 -1.42 -18.34 8.49
N LEU A 171 -1.23 -17.28 9.26
CA LEU A 171 -0.41 -16.15 8.90
C LEU A 171 1.06 -16.53 8.62
N ALA A 172 1.56 -17.60 9.23
CA ALA A 172 2.92 -18.09 9.01
C ALA A 172 3.13 -18.64 7.58
N GLU A 173 2.07 -19.05 6.89
CA GLU A 173 2.13 -19.50 5.49
C GLU A 173 2.49 -18.36 4.53
N CYS A 174 2.22 -17.10 4.88
CA CYS A 174 2.57 -15.94 4.03
C CYS A 174 4.06 -15.87 3.69
N GLU A 175 4.93 -16.31 4.59
CA GLU A 175 6.39 -16.25 4.39
C GLU A 175 6.93 -17.47 3.62
N LYS A 176 6.11 -18.54 3.49
CA LYS A 176 6.50 -19.79 2.84
C LYS A 176 6.13 -19.83 1.35
N ASN A 177 5.24 -18.95 0.88
CA ASN A 177 4.84 -18.89 -0.53
C ASN A 177 5.07 -17.49 -1.14
N LYS A 178 5.24 -17.44 -2.46
CA LYS A 178 5.55 -16.20 -3.20
C LYS A 178 4.34 -15.31 -3.47
N LEU A 179 3.15 -15.78 -3.12
CA LEU A 179 1.90 -15.02 -3.27
C LEU A 179 1.50 -14.31 -1.97
N TYR A 180 2.20 -14.55 -0.86
CA TYR A 180 1.87 -14.02 0.48
C TYR A 180 0.44 -14.37 0.92
N MET A 181 -0.05 -15.57 0.58
CA MET A 181 -1.36 -16.06 0.99
C MET A 181 -1.24 -16.85 2.30
N PRO A 182 -2.07 -16.57 3.32
CA PRO A 182 -2.10 -17.30 4.59
C PRO A 182 -2.90 -18.62 4.52
N ASP A 183 -2.83 -19.33 3.41
CA ASP A 183 -3.48 -20.62 3.14
C ASP A 183 -2.67 -21.34 2.06
N ALA A 184 -1.98 -22.42 2.43
CA ALA A 184 -1.12 -23.16 1.50
C ALA A 184 -1.90 -23.78 0.33
N ALA A 185 -3.13 -24.25 0.57
CA ALA A 185 -3.96 -24.84 -0.48
C ALA A 185 -4.46 -23.76 -1.45
N ALA A 186 -4.94 -22.62 -0.95
CA ALA A 186 -5.33 -21.50 -1.79
C ALA A 186 -4.12 -20.94 -2.56
N ALA A 187 -2.94 -20.86 -1.97
CA ALA A 187 -1.73 -20.44 -2.66
C ALA A 187 -1.39 -21.37 -3.86
N ALA A 188 -1.48 -22.68 -3.66
CA ALA A 188 -1.24 -23.65 -4.75
C ALA A 188 -2.28 -23.54 -5.88
N GLU A 189 -3.55 -23.35 -5.55
CA GLU A 189 -4.63 -23.13 -6.52
C GLU A 189 -4.45 -21.81 -7.27
N ALA A 190 -4.08 -20.74 -6.56
CA ALA A 190 -3.81 -19.43 -7.15
C ALA A 190 -2.61 -19.47 -8.12
N GLU A 191 -1.56 -20.25 -7.82
CA GLU A 191 -0.46 -20.46 -8.74
C GLU A 191 -0.92 -21.12 -10.05
N GLN A 192 -1.77 -22.16 -9.98
CA GLN A 192 -2.33 -22.81 -11.17
C GLN A 192 -3.23 -21.84 -11.98
N TYR A 193 -4.01 -21.02 -11.27
CA TYR A 193 -4.82 -19.98 -11.92
C TYR A 193 -3.95 -18.97 -12.69
N LEU A 194 -2.86 -18.51 -12.07
CA LEU A 194 -1.92 -17.58 -12.70
C LEU A 194 -1.19 -18.21 -13.89
N GLU A 195 -0.83 -19.49 -13.83
CA GLU A 195 -0.24 -20.21 -14.98
C GLU A 195 -1.20 -20.23 -16.18
N ARG A 196 -2.49 -20.50 -15.94
CA ARG A 196 -3.51 -20.43 -17.01
C ARG A 196 -3.60 -19.02 -17.60
N LYS A 197 -3.64 -17.97 -16.76
CA LYS A 197 -3.67 -16.57 -17.23
C LYS A 197 -2.44 -16.19 -18.05
N MET A 198 -1.26 -16.65 -17.65
CA MET A 198 -0.03 -16.43 -18.40
C MET A 198 -0.06 -17.13 -19.77
N ALA A 199 -0.59 -18.37 -19.86
CA ALA A 199 -0.77 -19.09 -21.12
C ALA A 199 -1.76 -18.37 -22.05
N GLU A 200 -2.80 -17.73 -21.49
CA GLU A 200 -3.77 -16.89 -22.20
C GLU A 200 -3.20 -15.51 -22.58
N LYS A 201 -1.94 -15.20 -22.22
CA LYS A 201 -1.30 -13.88 -22.39
C LYS A 201 -2.05 -12.75 -21.68
N ASP A 202 -2.71 -13.06 -20.59
CA ASP A 202 -3.55 -12.19 -19.78
C ASP A 202 -2.96 -12.00 -18.38
N SER A 203 -3.64 -11.30 -17.51
CA SER A 203 -3.24 -10.96 -16.14
C SER A 203 -4.36 -11.19 -15.15
N ALA A 204 -4.03 -11.15 -13.86
CA ALA A 204 -4.98 -11.30 -12.77
C ALA A 204 -4.94 -10.11 -11.80
N GLY A 205 -6.09 -9.81 -11.22
CA GLY A 205 -6.25 -8.95 -10.04
C GLY A 205 -6.35 -9.77 -8.76
N GLY A 206 -6.62 -9.10 -7.65
CA GLY A 206 -6.86 -9.77 -6.38
C GLY A 206 -7.11 -8.79 -5.26
N ILE A 207 -7.16 -9.31 -4.04
CA ILE A 207 -7.48 -8.56 -2.82
C ILE A 207 -6.33 -8.70 -1.83
N VAL A 208 -5.90 -7.59 -1.27
CA VAL A 208 -5.00 -7.52 -0.11
C VAL A 208 -5.85 -7.19 1.11
N GLU A 209 -5.74 -7.98 2.17
CA GLU A 209 -6.29 -7.66 3.48
C GLU A 209 -5.16 -7.20 4.40
N CYS A 210 -5.44 -6.22 5.25
CA CYS A 210 -4.50 -5.65 6.19
C CYS A 210 -5.13 -5.52 7.57
N VAL A 211 -4.37 -5.91 8.57
CA VAL A 211 -4.74 -5.83 9.99
C VAL A 211 -3.78 -4.92 10.72
N ILE A 212 -4.31 -3.98 11.51
CA ILE A 212 -3.53 -3.15 12.43
C ILE A 212 -3.96 -3.51 13.85
N ALA A 213 -3.05 -4.11 14.60
CA ALA A 213 -3.28 -4.56 15.97
C ALA A 213 -2.59 -3.65 16.98
N GLY A 214 -3.19 -3.47 18.16
CA GLY A 214 -2.61 -2.73 19.28
C GLY A 214 -2.84 -1.21 19.24
N LEU A 215 -3.67 -0.70 18.33
CA LEU A 215 -4.05 0.71 18.34
C LEU A 215 -4.90 1.03 19.59
N PRO A 216 -4.61 2.14 20.30
CA PRO A 216 -5.50 2.60 21.35
C PRO A 216 -6.83 3.10 20.76
N ALA A 217 -7.90 3.05 21.55
CA ALA A 217 -9.17 3.67 21.18
C ALA A 217 -9.02 5.19 21.08
N GLY A 218 -9.74 5.81 20.12
CA GLY A 218 -9.87 7.26 19.98
C GLY A 218 -8.90 7.91 18.98
N LEU A 219 -8.25 7.15 18.10
CA LEU A 219 -7.47 7.72 16.99
C LEU A 219 -8.37 8.02 15.80
N GLY A 220 -8.21 9.18 15.22
CA GLY A 220 -9.08 9.72 14.18
C GLY A 220 -10.01 10.77 14.72
N GLU A 221 -10.61 11.55 13.81
CA GLU A 221 -11.50 12.65 14.14
C GLU A 221 -12.90 12.38 13.58
N PRO A 222 -13.96 12.82 14.25
CA PRO A 222 -15.29 12.79 13.66
C PRO A 222 -15.36 13.69 12.42
N VAL A 223 -16.40 13.50 11.61
CA VAL A 223 -16.73 14.20 10.37
C VAL A 223 -15.77 13.82 9.22
N PHE A 224 -14.81 14.66 8.84
CA PHE A 224 -14.03 14.46 7.59
C PHE A 224 -12.70 13.72 7.80
N ASP A 225 -12.08 13.86 8.95
CA ASP A 225 -10.78 13.27 9.25
C ASP A 225 -10.88 11.94 10.00
N LYS A 226 -11.92 11.16 9.69
CA LYS A 226 -12.10 9.82 10.23
C LYS A 226 -10.89 8.94 9.94
N PHE A 227 -10.58 8.01 10.85
CA PHE A 227 -9.51 7.05 10.67
C PHE A 227 -9.68 6.27 9.35
N ASN A 228 -10.87 5.72 9.10
CA ASN A 228 -11.16 5.01 7.86
C ASN A 228 -11.10 5.90 6.62
N ALA A 229 -11.47 7.18 6.70
CA ALA A 229 -11.39 8.10 5.57
C ALA A 229 -9.93 8.41 5.16
N ASN A 230 -9.06 8.68 6.16
CA ASN A 230 -7.62 8.89 5.91
C ASN A 230 -6.94 7.60 5.44
N LEU A 231 -7.29 6.46 6.02
CA LEU A 231 -6.80 5.16 5.59
C LEU A 231 -7.23 4.86 4.15
N ALA A 232 -8.50 5.08 3.80
CA ALA A 232 -9.00 4.94 2.43
C ALA A 232 -8.27 5.86 1.45
N LYS A 233 -8.00 7.12 1.81
CA LYS A 233 -7.20 8.05 1.00
C LYS A 233 -5.79 7.51 0.76
N ALA A 234 -5.12 6.98 1.79
CA ALA A 234 -3.80 6.39 1.67
C ALA A 234 -3.81 5.20 0.69
N ILE A 235 -4.73 4.26 0.89
CA ILE A 235 -4.80 3.00 0.14
C ILE A 235 -5.31 3.21 -1.28
N CYS A 236 -6.38 4.00 -1.49
CA CYS A 236 -6.90 4.32 -2.83
C CYS A 236 -5.92 5.15 -3.67
N SER A 237 -4.93 5.79 -3.06
CA SER A 237 -3.85 6.48 -3.77
C SER A 237 -2.80 5.54 -4.38
N ILE A 238 -2.79 4.26 -3.99
CA ILE A 238 -1.90 3.25 -4.56
C ILE A 238 -2.37 2.90 -5.98
N GLY A 239 -1.44 2.88 -6.93
CA GLY A 239 -1.76 2.52 -8.31
C GLY A 239 -2.43 1.14 -8.40
N ALA A 240 -3.43 1.02 -9.29
CA ALA A 240 -4.26 -0.17 -9.52
C ALA A 240 -5.32 -0.48 -8.45
N VAL A 241 -5.36 0.17 -7.30
CA VAL A 241 -6.46 0.02 -6.34
C VAL A 241 -7.77 0.52 -6.96
N LYS A 242 -8.84 -0.28 -6.80
CA LYS A 242 -10.18 -0.02 -7.33
C LYS A 242 -11.29 -0.12 -6.28
N GLY A 243 -11.00 -0.76 -5.15
CA GLY A 243 -11.93 -0.88 -4.04
C GLY A 243 -11.21 -0.80 -2.71
N PHE A 244 -11.92 -0.29 -1.72
CA PHE A 244 -11.52 -0.25 -0.32
C PHE A 244 -12.75 -0.54 0.53
N GLU A 245 -12.62 -1.42 1.49
CA GLU A 245 -13.66 -1.70 2.47
C GLU A 245 -13.06 -1.99 3.84
N ILE A 246 -13.85 -1.76 4.89
CA ILE A 246 -13.43 -1.92 6.27
C ILE A 246 -14.43 -2.81 7.02
N GLY A 247 -13.96 -3.69 7.91
CA GLY A 247 -14.79 -4.67 8.60
C GLY A 247 -15.59 -5.51 7.61
N GLU A 248 -16.91 -5.60 7.79
CA GLU A 248 -17.81 -6.30 6.86
C GLU A 248 -17.93 -5.62 5.48
N GLY A 249 -17.49 -4.37 5.34
CA GLY A 249 -17.46 -3.68 4.07
C GLY A 249 -18.81 -3.64 3.38
N PHE A 250 -18.89 -4.06 2.12
CA PHE A 250 -20.15 -4.12 1.36
C PHE A 250 -21.14 -5.16 1.89
N HIS A 251 -20.68 -6.20 2.58
CA HIS A 251 -21.55 -7.21 3.19
C HIS A 251 -22.45 -6.61 4.27
N ALA A 252 -21.98 -5.59 5.00
CA ALA A 252 -22.80 -4.89 6.01
C ALA A 252 -24.12 -4.35 5.46
N ALA A 253 -24.20 -4.03 4.17
CA ALA A 253 -25.45 -3.58 3.53
C ALA A 253 -26.53 -4.68 3.41
N GLN A 254 -26.15 -5.95 3.61
CA GLN A 254 -27.06 -7.11 3.55
C GLN A 254 -27.42 -7.62 4.95
N MET A 255 -26.77 -7.10 6.01
CA MET A 255 -26.98 -7.50 7.39
C MET A 255 -28.09 -6.71 8.05
N ALA A 256 -28.81 -7.33 8.97
CA ALA A 256 -29.67 -6.62 9.90
C ALA A 256 -28.83 -5.89 10.97
N GLY A 257 -29.32 -4.77 11.53
CA GLY A 257 -28.61 -4.05 12.57
C GLY A 257 -28.22 -4.88 13.79
N SER A 258 -29.09 -5.83 14.18
CA SER A 258 -28.83 -6.77 15.28
C SER A 258 -27.73 -7.78 14.99
N GLU A 259 -27.45 -8.04 13.71
CA GLU A 259 -26.36 -8.94 13.26
C GLU A 259 -25.06 -8.18 13.12
N ASN A 260 -25.12 -6.94 12.62
CA ASN A 260 -23.93 -6.12 12.36
C ASN A 260 -23.37 -5.41 13.60
N ASN A 261 -24.21 -5.19 14.64
CA ASN A 261 -23.78 -4.48 15.84
C ASN A 261 -22.79 -5.30 16.67
N ASP A 262 -21.61 -4.73 16.92
CA ASP A 262 -20.59 -5.30 17.82
C ASP A 262 -20.97 -5.00 19.28
N ALA A 263 -21.38 -6.01 20.04
CA ALA A 263 -21.70 -5.84 21.46
C ALA A 263 -20.45 -5.54 22.29
N PHE A 264 -20.49 -4.52 23.15
CA PHE A 264 -19.43 -4.28 24.12
C PHE A 264 -19.45 -5.33 25.23
N VAL A 265 -18.26 -5.76 25.63
CA VAL A 265 -18.04 -6.75 26.70
C VAL A 265 -16.96 -6.26 27.66
N MET A 266 -17.00 -6.77 28.91
CA MET A 266 -15.91 -6.57 29.84
C MET A 266 -14.86 -7.67 29.64
N GLU A 267 -13.63 -7.27 29.37
CA GLU A 267 -12.49 -8.18 29.27
C GLU A 267 -12.00 -8.64 30.67
N PRO A 268 -11.29 -9.77 30.76
CA PRO A 268 -10.79 -10.27 32.04
C PRO A 268 -9.86 -9.31 32.80
N ASP A 269 -9.20 -8.39 32.10
CA ASP A 269 -8.33 -7.37 32.69
C ASP A 269 -9.10 -6.11 33.16
N GLY A 270 -10.42 -6.10 33.00
CA GLY A 270 -11.29 -4.98 33.38
C GLY A 270 -11.40 -3.89 32.30
N SER A 271 -10.81 -4.08 31.14
CA SER A 271 -10.99 -3.18 29.99
C SER A 271 -12.32 -3.44 29.28
N VAL A 272 -12.75 -2.49 28.44
CA VAL A 272 -13.90 -2.64 27.57
C VAL A 272 -13.43 -3.17 26.21
N GLY A 273 -13.95 -4.32 25.80
CA GLY A 273 -13.74 -4.92 24.51
C GLY A 273 -15.03 -5.09 23.72
N LYS A 274 -14.98 -5.88 22.64
CA LYS A 274 -16.15 -6.22 21.80
C LYS A 274 -16.23 -7.72 21.54
N ALA A 275 -17.45 -8.25 21.52
CA ALA A 275 -17.72 -9.67 21.22
C ALA A 275 -17.43 -10.04 19.75
N THR A 276 -17.59 -9.08 18.83
CA THR A 276 -17.37 -9.21 17.38
C THR A 276 -16.64 -7.98 16.86
N ASN A 277 -16.24 -7.98 15.58
CA ASN A 277 -15.53 -6.85 14.98
C ASN A 277 -16.04 -6.57 13.54
N HIS A 278 -17.36 -6.54 13.37
CA HIS A 278 -18.00 -6.25 12.08
C HIS A 278 -17.65 -4.82 11.59
N ALA A 279 -17.53 -3.86 12.53
CA ALA A 279 -17.12 -2.50 12.23
C ALA A 279 -15.64 -2.37 11.79
N GLY A 280 -14.84 -3.44 11.92
CA GLY A 280 -13.42 -3.44 11.56
C GLY A 280 -12.57 -2.50 12.40
N GLY A 281 -12.84 -2.39 13.72
CA GLY A 281 -12.04 -1.64 14.68
C GLY A 281 -12.29 -0.14 14.69
N ILE A 282 -13.35 0.36 14.03
CA ILE A 282 -13.60 1.81 13.89
C ILE A 282 -15.08 2.12 14.15
N LEU A 283 -15.34 2.96 15.14
CA LEU A 283 -16.66 3.46 15.50
C LEU A 283 -16.68 5.00 15.47
N GLY A 284 -17.67 5.59 14.84
CA GLY A 284 -17.77 7.06 14.73
C GLY A 284 -16.62 7.74 13.99
N GLY A 285 -15.78 6.98 13.29
CA GLY A 285 -14.58 7.46 12.59
C GLY A 285 -13.31 7.42 13.45
N MET A 286 -13.37 6.86 14.63
CA MET A 286 -12.24 6.69 15.55
C MET A 286 -11.99 5.20 15.82
N THR A 287 -10.73 4.84 16.06
CA THR A 287 -10.39 3.48 16.52
C THR A 287 -11.09 3.17 17.84
N ASP A 288 -11.50 1.92 18.04
CA ASP A 288 -12.22 1.48 19.24
C ASP A 288 -11.40 0.55 20.15
N GLY A 289 -10.11 0.33 19.82
CA GLY A 289 -9.20 -0.55 20.54
C GLY A 289 -9.14 -1.99 19.99
N SER A 290 -10.10 -2.37 19.14
CA SER A 290 -10.03 -3.65 18.42
C SER A 290 -9.05 -3.57 17.24
N GLU A 291 -8.75 -4.71 16.62
CA GLU A 291 -7.97 -4.74 15.40
C GLU A 291 -8.67 -3.94 14.28
N VAL A 292 -7.94 -3.06 13.62
CA VAL A 292 -8.44 -2.41 12.42
C VAL A 292 -8.20 -3.34 11.24
N VAL A 293 -9.30 -3.80 10.62
CA VAL A 293 -9.29 -4.74 9.49
C VAL A 293 -9.89 -4.09 8.25
N PHE A 294 -9.13 -4.07 7.16
CA PHE A 294 -9.60 -3.54 5.88
C PHE A 294 -9.09 -4.35 4.69
N ARG A 295 -9.75 -4.21 3.56
CA ARG A 295 -9.39 -4.85 2.28
C ARG A 295 -9.24 -3.83 1.17
N ALA A 296 -8.29 -4.12 0.27
CA ALA A 296 -8.03 -3.33 -0.93
C ALA A 296 -8.07 -4.23 -2.18
N ALA A 297 -8.95 -3.90 -3.13
CA ALA A 297 -9.08 -4.62 -4.39
C ALA A 297 -8.17 -4.00 -5.46
N PHE A 298 -7.35 -4.83 -6.09
CA PHE A 298 -6.43 -4.47 -7.16
C PHE A 298 -6.92 -4.98 -8.50
N LYS A 299 -7.01 -4.10 -9.49
CA LYS A 299 -7.33 -4.52 -10.87
C LYS A 299 -6.20 -5.36 -11.47
N PRO A 300 -6.49 -6.20 -12.48
CA PRO A 300 -5.46 -6.86 -13.29
C PRO A 300 -4.48 -5.86 -13.89
N THR A 301 -3.25 -6.30 -14.12
CA THR A 301 -2.23 -5.49 -14.80
C THR A 301 -2.67 -5.19 -16.23
N PRO A 302 -2.75 -3.92 -16.65
CA PRO A 302 -3.28 -3.59 -17.98
C PRO A 302 -2.28 -3.87 -19.12
N SER A 303 -1.01 -4.06 -18.80
CA SER A 303 0.02 -4.43 -19.77
C SER A 303 -0.03 -5.93 -20.04
N ILE A 304 -0.83 -6.34 -21.03
CA ILE A 304 -0.99 -7.74 -21.44
C ILE A 304 -0.51 -7.95 -22.88
N ALA A 305 -0.10 -9.17 -23.20
CA ALA A 305 0.34 -9.54 -24.54
C ALA A 305 -0.81 -10.01 -25.45
N ALA A 306 -2.03 -10.18 -24.93
CA ALA A 306 -3.22 -10.34 -25.74
C ALA A 306 -3.51 -9.07 -26.54
N GLU A 307 -4.11 -9.22 -27.74
CA GLU A 307 -4.49 -8.09 -28.57
C GLU A 307 -5.58 -7.24 -27.90
N GLN A 308 -5.39 -5.92 -27.93
CA GLN A 308 -6.31 -4.92 -27.35
C GLN A 308 -6.61 -3.84 -28.39
N ARG A 309 -7.85 -3.34 -28.39
CA ARG A 309 -8.24 -2.19 -29.20
C ARG A 309 -7.90 -0.89 -28.47
N THR A 310 -7.45 0.10 -29.22
CA THR A 310 -7.16 1.44 -28.73
C THR A 310 -7.23 2.47 -29.87
N VAL A 311 -6.92 3.72 -29.55
CA VAL A 311 -6.78 4.79 -30.55
C VAL A 311 -5.36 5.36 -30.53
N ASN A 312 -4.87 5.75 -31.68
CA ASN A 312 -3.62 6.50 -31.81
C ASN A 312 -3.85 8.02 -31.65
N LYS A 313 -2.77 8.80 -31.63
CA LYS A 313 -2.84 10.26 -31.52
C LYS A 313 -3.44 10.97 -32.74
N SER A 314 -3.59 10.26 -33.85
CA SER A 314 -4.28 10.77 -35.07
C SER A 314 -5.80 10.50 -35.03
N GLY A 315 -6.32 9.86 -34.00
CA GLY A 315 -7.74 9.53 -33.84
C GLY A 315 -8.19 8.26 -34.56
N GLU A 316 -7.24 7.41 -35.01
CA GLU A 316 -7.54 6.16 -35.70
C GLU A 316 -7.64 5.01 -34.68
N GLU A 317 -8.66 4.14 -34.83
CA GLU A 317 -8.77 2.89 -34.07
C GLU A 317 -7.75 1.86 -34.57
N ILE A 318 -6.98 1.31 -33.63
CA ILE A 318 -5.92 0.34 -33.93
C ILE A 318 -5.98 -0.85 -32.96
N GLY A 319 -5.48 -2.01 -33.42
CA GLY A 319 -5.17 -3.15 -32.58
C GLY A 319 -3.72 -3.08 -32.10
N ILE A 320 -3.49 -3.32 -30.82
CA ILE A 320 -2.15 -3.37 -30.24
C ILE A 320 -1.96 -4.61 -29.40
N SER A 321 -0.70 -5.05 -29.29
CA SER A 321 -0.28 -6.07 -28.35
C SER A 321 0.92 -5.49 -27.57
N ILE A 322 0.79 -5.33 -26.27
CA ILE A 322 1.85 -4.71 -25.48
C ILE A 322 2.97 -5.72 -25.29
N LYS A 323 4.10 -5.47 -25.94
CA LYS A 323 5.32 -6.26 -25.80
C LYS A 323 6.13 -5.74 -24.62
N GLY A 324 6.79 -6.61 -23.88
CA GLY A 324 7.68 -6.18 -22.78
C GLY A 324 7.64 -7.11 -21.57
N ARG A 325 8.36 -6.69 -20.51
CA ARG A 325 8.50 -7.42 -19.25
C ARG A 325 7.44 -6.91 -18.25
N HIS A 326 6.27 -7.54 -18.25
CA HIS A 326 5.15 -7.12 -17.38
C HIS A 326 4.89 -8.13 -16.27
N ASP A 327 4.33 -7.67 -15.17
CA ASP A 327 3.86 -8.54 -14.08
C ASP A 327 2.52 -9.18 -14.48
N PRO A 328 2.39 -10.52 -14.55
CA PRO A 328 1.08 -11.20 -14.70
C PRO A 328 0.13 -10.88 -13.55
N ILE A 329 0.68 -10.57 -12.38
CA ILE A 329 -0.03 -10.12 -11.20
C ILE A 329 0.85 -9.15 -10.39
N ILE A 330 0.24 -8.12 -9.81
CA ILE A 330 0.93 -7.16 -8.95
C ILE A 330 0.63 -7.33 -7.47
N VAL A 331 -0.40 -8.11 -7.11
CA VAL A 331 -0.90 -8.24 -5.74
C VAL A 331 0.19 -8.63 -4.73
N PRO A 332 1.06 -9.64 -4.98
CA PRO A 332 2.11 -10.00 -4.03
C PRO A 332 3.08 -8.85 -3.71
N ARG A 333 3.37 -7.99 -4.71
CA ARG A 333 4.20 -6.80 -4.51
C ARG A 333 3.44 -5.66 -3.86
N ALA A 334 2.11 -5.63 -4.03
CA ALA A 334 1.24 -4.63 -3.42
C ALA A 334 1.02 -4.87 -1.92
N VAL A 335 1.16 -6.11 -1.43
CA VAL A 335 1.02 -6.46 0.00
C VAL A 335 1.84 -5.53 0.88
N VAL A 336 3.14 -5.41 0.64
CA VAL A 336 4.01 -4.54 1.45
C VAL A 336 3.71 -3.05 1.25
N VAL A 337 3.19 -2.64 0.08
CA VAL A 337 2.81 -1.24 -0.16
C VAL A 337 1.57 -0.88 0.66
N VAL A 338 0.57 -1.76 0.72
CA VAL A 338 -0.63 -1.61 1.57
C VAL A 338 -0.23 -1.56 3.04
N GLU A 339 0.61 -2.50 3.49
CA GLU A 339 1.11 -2.60 4.86
C GLU A 339 1.81 -1.30 5.29
N MET A 340 2.72 -0.78 4.47
CA MET A 340 3.49 0.43 4.79
C MET A 340 2.68 1.71 4.68
N MET A 341 1.73 1.80 3.76
CA MET A 341 0.81 2.95 3.70
C MET A 341 -0.19 2.95 4.87
N ALA A 342 -0.63 1.79 5.33
CA ALA A 342 -1.44 1.66 6.53
C ALA A 342 -0.67 2.07 7.79
N ALA A 343 0.58 1.60 7.92
CA ALA A 343 1.46 2.00 9.01
C ALA A 343 1.68 3.52 9.04
N PHE A 344 1.91 4.14 7.87
CA PHE A 344 2.11 5.58 7.77
C PHE A 344 0.85 6.37 8.18
N ALA A 345 -0.31 5.96 7.70
CA ALA A 345 -1.58 6.59 8.06
C ALA A 345 -1.88 6.47 9.55
N ALA A 346 -1.65 5.29 10.14
CA ALA A 346 -1.85 5.05 11.56
C ALA A 346 -0.89 5.88 12.43
N ALA A 347 0.38 5.98 12.05
CA ALA A 347 1.38 6.77 12.78
C ALA A 347 1.07 8.29 12.72
N ASP A 348 0.67 8.80 11.56
CA ASP A 348 0.27 10.22 11.42
C ASP A 348 -0.91 10.56 12.34
N MET A 349 -1.94 9.71 12.35
CA MET A 349 -3.12 9.94 13.18
C MET A 349 -2.85 9.71 14.68
N LEU A 350 -1.95 8.79 15.03
CA LEU A 350 -1.50 8.57 16.39
C LEU A 350 -0.80 9.82 16.93
N LEU A 351 0.13 10.40 16.17
CA LEU A 351 0.82 11.63 16.54
C LEU A 351 -0.15 12.82 16.62
N GLY A 352 -1.13 12.89 15.70
CA GLY A 352 -2.18 13.91 15.73
C GLY A 352 -3.07 13.87 16.98
N GLY A 353 -3.33 12.67 17.50
CA GLY A 353 -4.16 12.44 18.68
C GLY A 353 -3.52 12.84 20.03
N MET A 354 -2.21 13.14 20.06
CA MET A 354 -1.49 13.44 21.31
C MET A 354 -2.04 14.65 22.06
N THR A 355 -2.60 15.63 21.37
CA THR A 355 -3.13 16.88 21.94
C THR A 355 -4.64 16.87 22.18
N ALA A 356 -5.31 15.75 22.00
CA ALA A 356 -6.76 15.65 22.09
C ALA A 356 -7.30 15.82 23.53
N ARG A 357 -6.47 15.63 24.57
CA ARG A 357 -6.88 15.68 25.98
C ARG A 357 -6.01 16.64 26.78
N LEU A 358 -6.66 17.57 27.47
CA LEU A 358 -5.97 18.59 28.28
C LEU A 358 -5.16 17.97 29.43
N ASP A 359 -5.69 16.96 30.12
CA ASP A 359 -4.99 16.26 31.21
C ASP A 359 -3.67 15.64 30.75
N ARG A 360 -3.62 15.04 29.55
CA ARG A 360 -2.38 14.49 28.96
C ARG A 360 -1.37 15.58 28.61
N ILE A 361 -1.82 16.72 28.10
CA ILE A 361 -0.97 17.87 27.84
C ILE A 361 -0.38 18.38 29.17
N GLN A 362 -1.21 18.50 30.21
CA GLN A 362 -0.77 18.93 31.54
C GLN A 362 0.23 17.95 32.16
N GLU A 363 0.00 16.64 32.02
CA GLU A 363 0.91 15.59 32.49
C GLU A 363 2.28 15.69 31.82
N PHE A 364 2.30 15.83 30.48
CA PHE A 364 3.54 15.95 29.70
C PHE A 364 4.38 17.18 30.09
N TYR A 365 3.75 18.32 30.39
CA TYR A 365 4.45 19.56 30.72
C TYR A 365 4.61 19.79 32.25
N ARG A 366 4.07 18.92 33.10
CA ARG A 366 4.37 18.98 34.54
C ARG A 366 5.82 18.52 34.75
N LYS A 367 6.61 19.44 35.35
CA LYS A 367 7.98 19.15 35.83
C LYS A 367 7.97 18.49 37.18
#